data_b4e27b00d808966d7fa35f7a0622c070
#
_entry.id   b4e27b00d808966d7fa35f7a0622c070
#
_cell.length_a   1.000
_cell.length_b   1.000
_cell.length_c   1.000
_cell.angle_alpha   90.00
_cell.angle_beta   90.00
_cell.angle_gamma   90.00
#
_symmetry.space_group_name_H-M   'P 1'
#
loop_
_entity.id
_entity.type
_entity.pdbx_description
1 polymer ?
#
loop_
_entity_poly.entity_id
_entity_poly.type
_entity_poly.pdbx_seq_one_letter_code
_entity_poly.pdbx_strand_id
1 'polypeptide(L)'
;TNSTSTITAIRKGGTEGSGDAGTIGSGLTGTYGTLTVNANGSYTYVADQAAADALDTGDTVTDVFNYTVTSGSQTDTAVLTITVTGINDAPVAANDTGSVNEGATLTVSNGSSDIIDDNDTDADASSSLSVSAIRTGGTEGSGTAGSIGAAWLSLEEWP
;
A
#
# COMPACT_ATOMS: atom_id res chain seq x y z
N THR A 1 -21.51 -43.48 10.00
CA THR A 1 -21.53 -42.58 8.83
C THR A 1 -20.50 -41.52 9.03
N ASN A 2 -19.47 -41.51 8.18
CA ASN A 2 -18.44 -40.44 8.19
C ASN A 2 -19.10 -39.14 7.70
N SER A 3 -19.45 -38.27 8.64
CA SER A 3 -20.06 -36.96 8.32
C SER A 3 -18.97 -36.02 7.81
N THR A 4 -19.06 -35.58 6.58
CA THR A 4 -18.12 -34.60 6.04
C THR A 4 -18.45 -33.21 6.63
N SER A 5 -17.48 -32.59 7.32
CA SER A 5 -17.64 -31.25 7.81
C SER A 5 -17.46 -30.25 6.66
N THR A 6 -18.28 -29.20 6.63
CA THR A 6 -18.21 -28.14 5.62
C THR A 6 -18.34 -26.78 6.27
N ILE A 7 -17.71 -25.76 5.67
CA ILE A 7 -17.94 -24.36 6.04
C ILE A 7 -19.22 -23.90 5.37
N THR A 8 -20.16 -23.39 6.17
CA THR A 8 -21.49 -22.99 5.71
C THR A 8 -21.78 -21.49 5.86
N ALA A 9 -20.99 -20.78 6.64
CA ALA A 9 -21.06 -19.32 6.74
C ALA A 9 -19.69 -18.72 7.03
N ILE A 10 -19.51 -17.48 6.61
CA ILE A 10 -18.38 -16.61 6.90
C ILE A 10 -18.88 -15.20 7.20
N ARG A 11 -18.28 -14.52 8.17
CA ARG A 11 -18.63 -13.15 8.55
C ARG A 11 -17.39 -12.36 8.93
N LYS A 12 -17.42 -11.04 8.71
CA LYS A 12 -16.40 -10.11 9.22
C LYS A 12 -16.62 -9.86 10.71
N GLY A 13 -15.55 -9.94 11.50
CA GLY A 13 -15.53 -9.62 12.92
C GLY A 13 -15.25 -10.82 13.83
N GLY A 14 -14.85 -10.54 15.07
CA GLY A 14 -14.40 -11.51 16.06
C GLY A 14 -15.51 -12.07 16.97
N THR A 15 -16.75 -11.63 16.81
CA THR A 15 -17.88 -12.19 17.59
C THR A 15 -18.55 -13.28 16.77
N GLU A 16 -18.46 -14.49 17.28
CA GLU A 16 -18.99 -15.69 16.62
C GLU A 16 -20.47 -15.54 16.26
N GLY A 17 -20.81 -15.89 15.04
CA GLY A 17 -22.18 -15.83 14.50
C GLY A 17 -22.70 -14.42 14.20
N SER A 18 -21.91 -13.36 14.44
CA SER A 18 -22.31 -11.97 14.14
C SER A 18 -21.34 -11.26 13.21
N GLY A 19 -21.71 -10.05 12.77
CA GLY A 19 -20.96 -9.25 11.80
C GLY A 19 -21.50 -9.38 10.37
N ASP A 20 -20.87 -8.65 9.45
CA ASP A 20 -21.26 -8.61 8.04
C ASP A 20 -21.05 -9.98 7.38
N ALA A 21 -22.11 -10.52 6.80
CA ALA A 21 -22.08 -11.84 6.18
C ALA A 21 -21.42 -11.80 4.81
N GLY A 22 -20.54 -12.79 4.57
CA GLY A 22 -19.99 -13.08 3.24
C GLY A 22 -20.65 -14.31 2.61
N THR A 23 -20.29 -14.55 1.36
CA THR A 23 -20.71 -15.74 0.60
C THR A 23 -19.54 -16.69 0.46
N ILE A 24 -19.75 -17.98 0.76
CA ILE A 24 -18.74 -19.02 0.58
C ILE A 24 -18.31 -19.07 -0.89
N GLY A 25 -17.00 -19.11 -1.13
CA GLY A 25 -16.39 -19.07 -2.45
C GLY A 25 -16.29 -17.68 -3.09
N SER A 26 -16.72 -16.64 -2.38
CA SER A 26 -16.58 -15.24 -2.82
C SER A 26 -15.76 -14.43 -1.84
N GLY A 27 -15.15 -13.34 -2.33
CA GLY A 27 -14.36 -12.44 -1.49
C GLY A 27 -15.21 -11.70 -0.45
N LEU A 28 -14.76 -11.70 0.80
CA LEU A 28 -15.29 -10.89 1.89
C LEU A 28 -14.22 -9.88 2.32
N THR A 29 -14.48 -8.59 2.10
CA THR A 29 -13.52 -7.51 2.38
C THR A 29 -13.40 -7.29 3.88
N GLY A 30 -12.18 -7.42 4.38
CA GLY A 30 -11.76 -7.07 5.72
C GLY A 30 -11.39 -5.59 5.86
N THR A 31 -10.49 -5.29 6.77
CA THR A 31 -9.92 -3.95 6.95
C THR A 31 -8.65 -3.78 6.11
N TYR A 32 -7.83 -4.83 6.07
CA TYR A 32 -6.52 -4.83 5.42
C TYR A 32 -6.47 -5.71 4.16
N GLY A 33 -7.47 -6.55 3.94
CA GLY A 33 -7.48 -7.44 2.78
C GLY A 33 -8.82 -8.11 2.53
N THR A 34 -8.82 -8.98 1.53
CA THR A 34 -10.00 -9.73 1.10
C THR A 34 -9.80 -11.23 1.38
N LEU A 35 -10.69 -11.82 2.16
CA LEU A 35 -10.73 -13.23 2.48
C LEU A 35 -11.72 -13.96 1.56
N THR A 36 -11.29 -15.08 0.97
CA THR A 36 -12.19 -16.03 0.28
C THR A 36 -12.09 -17.39 0.97
N VAL A 37 -13.20 -17.91 1.44
CA VAL A 37 -13.29 -19.23 2.11
C VAL A 37 -14.14 -20.17 1.28
N ASN A 38 -13.65 -21.38 1.06
CA ASN A 38 -14.37 -22.44 0.37
C ASN A 38 -15.09 -23.38 1.35
N ALA A 39 -16.12 -24.08 0.88
CA ALA A 39 -16.90 -25.01 1.69
C ALA A 39 -16.05 -26.16 2.29
N ASN A 40 -14.94 -26.51 1.66
CA ASN A 40 -14.02 -27.55 2.16
C ASN A 40 -13.04 -27.04 3.24
N GLY A 41 -13.14 -25.76 3.64
CA GLY A 41 -12.29 -25.12 4.64
C GLY A 41 -10.99 -24.53 4.10
N SER A 42 -10.67 -24.68 2.81
CA SER A 42 -9.56 -23.94 2.21
C SER A 42 -9.89 -22.46 2.09
N TYR A 43 -8.89 -21.61 2.20
CA TYR A 43 -9.08 -20.17 2.05
C TYR A 43 -7.88 -19.50 1.40
N THR A 44 -8.12 -18.32 0.86
CA THR A 44 -7.11 -17.37 0.42
C THR A 44 -7.37 -16.02 1.08
N TYR A 45 -6.31 -15.30 1.39
CA TYR A 45 -6.38 -13.91 1.84
C TYR A 45 -5.41 -13.09 1.02
N VAL A 46 -5.88 -11.96 0.53
CA VAL A 46 -5.06 -11.00 -0.21
C VAL A 46 -5.10 -9.68 0.56
N ALA A 47 -3.94 -9.17 0.95
CA ALA A 47 -3.81 -7.84 1.58
C ALA A 47 -3.87 -6.80 0.45
N ASP A 48 -5.06 -6.38 0.07
CA ASP A 48 -5.37 -5.57 -1.12
C ASP A 48 -6.11 -4.26 -0.79
N GLN A 49 -6.13 -3.87 0.48
CA GLN A 49 -6.76 -2.63 0.92
C GLN A 49 -5.71 -1.55 1.17
N ALA A 50 -6.04 -0.31 0.85
CA ALA A 50 -5.15 0.84 1.10
C ALA A 50 -4.66 0.95 2.56
N ALA A 51 -5.41 0.41 3.52
CA ALA A 51 -4.98 0.34 4.91
C ALA A 51 -3.84 -0.68 5.13
N ALA A 52 -3.65 -1.65 4.24
CA ALA A 52 -2.49 -2.55 4.26
C ALA A 52 -1.27 -1.90 3.62
N ASP A 53 -1.46 -1.19 2.50
CA ASP A 53 -0.39 -0.44 1.82
C ASP A 53 0.19 0.68 2.71
N ALA A 54 -0.60 1.24 3.63
CA ALA A 54 -0.17 2.27 4.57
C ALA A 54 0.58 1.75 5.81
N LEU A 55 0.89 0.46 5.88
CA LEU A 55 1.64 -0.12 6.99
C LEU A 55 3.14 0.02 6.76
N ASP A 56 3.82 0.66 7.69
CA ASP A 56 5.28 0.76 7.67
C ASP A 56 5.94 -0.62 7.83
N THR A 57 7.19 -0.73 7.38
CA THR A 57 7.97 -1.97 7.53
C THR A 57 8.00 -2.47 8.98
N GLY A 58 7.47 -3.67 9.19
CA GLY A 58 7.44 -4.34 10.49
C GLY A 58 6.21 -4.06 11.32
N ASP A 59 5.33 -3.17 10.90
CA ASP A 59 4.02 -3.03 11.51
C ASP A 59 3.23 -4.32 11.40
N THR A 60 2.47 -4.64 12.42
CA THR A 60 1.61 -5.83 12.43
C THR A 60 0.21 -5.46 12.87
N VAL A 61 -0.76 -5.86 12.06
CA VAL A 61 -2.19 -5.65 12.30
C VAL A 61 -2.94 -6.96 12.08
N THR A 62 -4.22 -7.01 12.44
CA THR A 62 -5.03 -8.21 12.25
C THR A 62 -6.37 -7.90 11.60
N ASP A 63 -6.74 -8.72 10.62
CA ASP A 63 -8.13 -8.88 10.22
C ASP A 63 -8.74 -10.09 10.95
N VAL A 64 -9.98 -9.94 11.40
CA VAL A 64 -10.67 -10.95 12.16
C VAL A 64 -11.99 -11.29 11.48
N PHE A 65 -12.21 -12.59 11.30
CA PHE A 65 -13.42 -13.17 10.71
C PHE A 65 -13.94 -14.28 11.61
N ASN A 66 -15.19 -14.62 11.48
CA ASN A 66 -15.74 -15.82 12.10
C ASN A 66 -16.46 -16.68 11.07
N TYR A 67 -16.49 -17.99 11.29
CA TYR A 67 -17.06 -18.94 10.37
C TYR A 67 -17.88 -20.00 11.08
N THR A 68 -18.81 -20.60 10.35
CA THR A 68 -19.63 -21.71 10.85
C THR A 68 -19.24 -23.02 10.15
N VAL A 69 -18.95 -24.03 10.95
CA VAL A 69 -18.74 -25.40 10.50
C VAL A 69 -20.04 -26.19 10.70
N THR A 70 -20.41 -26.98 9.72
CA THR A 70 -21.56 -27.89 9.79
C THR A 70 -21.11 -29.32 9.55
N SER A 71 -21.55 -30.26 10.38
CA SER A 71 -21.35 -31.70 10.24
C SER A 71 -22.65 -32.44 10.52
N GLY A 72 -23.28 -32.98 9.49
CA GLY A 72 -24.64 -33.53 9.59
C GLY A 72 -25.65 -32.43 9.95
N SER A 73 -26.32 -32.58 11.11
CA SER A 73 -27.27 -31.60 11.63
C SER A 73 -26.70 -30.69 12.72
N GLN A 74 -25.42 -30.82 13.03
CA GLN A 74 -24.76 -30.02 14.08
C GLN A 74 -23.91 -28.89 13.46
N THR A 75 -23.91 -27.77 14.11
CA THR A 75 -23.12 -26.59 13.71
C THR A 75 -22.34 -26.03 14.89
N ASP A 76 -21.19 -25.49 14.61
CA ASP A 76 -20.39 -24.74 15.57
C ASP A 76 -19.72 -23.54 14.88
N THR A 77 -19.34 -22.54 15.65
CA THR A 77 -18.69 -21.30 15.13
C THR A 77 -17.30 -21.15 15.72
N ALA A 78 -16.42 -20.54 14.95
CA ALA A 78 -15.07 -20.22 15.40
C ALA A 78 -14.55 -18.94 14.73
N VAL A 79 -13.49 -18.35 15.32
CA VAL A 79 -12.84 -17.16 14.83
C VAL A 79 -11.60 -17.52 13.99
N LEU A 80 -11.42 -16.83 12.88
CA LEU A 80 -10.21 -16.82 12.08
C LEU A 80 -9.55 -15.44 12.19
N THR A 81 -8.32 -15.40 12.67
CA THR A 81 -7.51 -14.19 12.74
C THR A 81 -6.38 -14.27 11.71
N ILE A 82 -6.29 -13.28 10.84
CA ILE A 82 -5.21 -13.12 9.86
C ILE A 82 -4.32 -11.98 10.32
N THR A 83 -3.03 -12.25 10.48
CA THR A 83 -2.02 -11.21 10.75
C THR A 83 -1.47 -10.70 9.42
N VAL A 84 -1.49 -9.41 9.24
CA VAL A 84 -0.87 -8.69 8.11
C VAL A 84 0.37 -7.96 8.65
N THR A 85 1.48 -8.10 7.95
CA THR A 85 2.74 -7.41 8.29
C THR A 85 3.08 -6.45 7.17
N GLY A 86 3.34 -5.19 7.53
CA GLY A 86 3.78 -4.14 6.61
C GLY A 86 5.16 -4.42 6.03
N ILE A 87 5.33 -4.03 4.80
CA ILE A 87 6.60 -3.99 4.08
C ILE A 87 6.78 -2.59 3.51
N ASN A 88 8.02 -2.16 3.29
CA ASN A 88 8.27 -0.86 2.69
C ASN A 88 7.76 -0.82 1.25
N ASP A 89 6.96 0.17 0.93
CA ASP A 89 6.61 0.53 -0.43
C ASP A 89 7.67 1.46 -1.04
N ALA A 90 7.66 1.58 -2.35
CA ALA A 90 8.57 2.49 -3.04
C ALA A 90 7.87 3.84 -3.27
N PRO A 91 8.58 4.96 -3.12
CA PRO A 91 8.01 6.26 -3.45
C PRO A 91 7.66 6.35 -4.94
N VAL A 92 6.63 7.11 -5.23
CA VAL A 92 6.17 7.42 -6.58
C VAL A 92 6.42 8.91 -6.82
N ALA A 93 7.42 9.21 -7.66
CA ALA A 93 7.72 10.57 -8.07
C ALA A 93 6.89 10.96 -9.30
N ALA A 94 6.47 12.21 -9.34
CA ALA A 94 5.75 12.80 -10.45
C ALA A 94 6.59 13.91 -11.11
N ASN A 95 6.21 14.33 -12.33
CA ASN A 95 6.95 15.32 -13.07
C ASN A 95 6.59 16.76 -12.64
N ASP A 96 7.61 17.58 -12.43
CA ASP A 96 7.48 18.99 -12.08
C ASP A 96 7.85 19.90 -13.24
N THR A 97 7.42 21.14 -13.17
CA THR A 97 7.72 22.15 -14.17
C THR A 97 8.07 23.48 -13.52
N GLY A 98 9.04 24.18 -14.09
CA GLY A 98 9.38 25.54 -13.70
C GLY A 98 9.58 26.42 -14.93
N SER A 99 9.44 27.75 -14.78
CA SER A 99 9.71 28.69 -15.84
C SER A 99 10.49 29.90 -15.32
N VAL A 100 11.43 30.40 -16.14
CA VAL A 100 12.25 31.55 -15.80
C VAL A 100 12.57 32.32 -17.10
N ASN A 101 12.62 33.63 -17.02
CA ASN A 101 13.05 34.47 -18.14
C ASN A 101 14.58 34.45 -18.26
N GLU A 102 15.09 34.69 -19.46
CA GLU A 102 16.53 34.88 -19.72
C GLU A 102 17.11 35.93 -18.75
N GLY A 103 18.25 35.62 -18.15
CA GLY A 103 18.95 36.50 -17.19
C GLY A 103 18.32 36.57 -15.80
N ALA A 104 17.21 35.90 -15.56
CA ALA A 104 16.58 35.83 -14.24
C ALA A 104 16.93 34.54 -13.49
N THR A 105 16.60 34.50 -12.22
CA THR A 105 16.77 33.31 -11.35
C THR A 105 15.39 32.78 -10.96
N LEU A 106 15.15 31.47 -11.15
CA LEU A 106 14.03 30.79 -10.56
C LEU A 106 14.43 30.30 -9.16
N THR A 107 13.68 30.72 -8.16
CA THR A 107 13.80 30.18 -6.79
C THR A 107 12.47 29.57 -6.37
N VAL A 108 12.49 28.27 -6.08
CA VAL A 108 11.37 27.55 -5.50
C VAL A 108 11.76 27.20 -4.06
N SER A 109 10.95 27.65 -3.10
CA SER A 109 11.17 27.35 -1.69
C SER A 109 10.45 26.07 -1.31
N ASN A 110 10.95 25.41 -0.26
CA ASN A 110 10.28 24.22 0.30
C ASN A 110 8.80 24.51 0.61
N GLY A 111 7.92 23.69 0.11
CA GLY A 111 6.45 23.80 0.21
C GLY A 111 5.76 23.36 -1.08
N SER A 112 4.48 23.62 -1.21
CA SER A 112 3.57 23.09 -2.24
C SER A 112 3.90 23.39 -3.72
N SER A 113 5.11 23.73 -4.05
CA SER A 113 5.55 23.97 -5.45
C SER A 113 6.99 23.51 -5.68
N ASP A 114 7.57 22.81 -4.72
CA ASP A 114 8.88 22.19 -4.88
C ASP A 114 8.79 20.80 -5.53
N ILE A 115 9.92 20.14 -5.69
CA ILE A 115 10.02 18.88 -6.41
C ILE A 115 9.73 17.64 -5.54
N ILE A 116 9.21 17.80 -4.33
CA ILE A 116 8.86 16.70 -3.43
C ILE A 116 7.43 16.82 -2.91
N ASP A 117 7.06 18.01 -2.39
CA ASP A 117 5.85 18.16 -1.60
C ASP A 117 4.57 18.34 -2.45
N ASP A 118 4.69 18.57 -3.76
CA ASP A 118 3.54 18.93 -4.60
C ASP A 118 2.76 17.70 -5.09
N ASN A 119 3.44 16.66 -5.54
CA ASN A 119 2.82 15.55 -6.24
C ASN A 119 3.50 14.18 -6.05
N ASP A 120 4.62 14.15 -5.36
CA ASP A 120 5.28 12.90 -5.00
C ASP A 120 4.56 12.21 -3.84
N THR A 121 4.50 10.91 -3.85
CA THR A 121 3.78 10.13 -2.84
C THR A 121 4.55 8.90 -2.41
N ASP A 122 4.23 8.44 -1.22
CA ASP A 122 4.62 7.15 -0.69
C ASP A 122 3.41 6.55 0.02
N ALA A 123 3.21 5.26 -0.07
CA ALA A 123 2.07 4.59 0.54
C ALA A 123 2.26 4.39 2.05
N ASP A 124 3.51 4.24 2.50
CA ASP A 124 3.85 4.07 3.92
C ASP A 124 3.47 5.29 4.76
N ALA A 125 2.79 5.08 5.88
CA ALA A 125 2.18 6.15 6.68
C ALA A 125 3.19 7.09 7.33
N SER A 126 4.41 6.63 7.62
CA SER A 126 5.48 7.42 8.27
C SER A 126 6.65 7.73 7.35
N SER A 127 6.52 7.50 6.04
CA SER A 127 7.60 7.77 5.09
C SER A 127 7.93 9.26 5.00
N SER A 128 9.19 9.56 4.72
CA SER A 128 9.67 10.90 4.41
C SER A 128 10.44 10.89 3.11
N LEU A 129 9.99 11.68 2.15
CA LEU A 129 10.61 11.76 0.83
C LEU A 129 11.86 12.65 0.88
N SER A 130 12.84 12.35 0.04
CA SER A 130 14.05 13.16 -0.13
C SER A 130 14.62 13.00 -1.54
N VAL A 131 15.17 14.09 -2.08
CA VAL A 131 15.90 14.02 -3.35
C VAL A 131 17.24 13.34 -3.12
N SER A 132 17.44 12.18 -3.71
CA SER A 132 18.70 11.40 -3.61
C SER A 132 19.65 11.65 -4.78
N ALA A 133 19.15 12.09 -5.93
CA ALA A 133 19.97 12.39 -7.11
C ALA A 133 19.30 13.44 -8.00
N ILE A 134 20.12 14.22 -8.70
CA ILE A 134 19.68 15.13 -9.76
C ILE A 134 20.54 14.88 -11.01
N ARG A 135 19.92 14.96 -12.18
CA ARG A 135 20.60 14.73 -13.46
C ARG A 135 20.10 15.71 -14.52
N THR A 136 20.93 16.03 -15.50
CA THR A 136 20.51 16.77 -16.69
C THR A 136 19.88 15.82 -17.70
N GLY A 137 18.82 16.25 -18.38
CA GLY A 137 18.16 15.50 -19.44
C GLY A 137 16.72 15.14 -19.11
N GLY A 138 15.96 14.75 -20.13
CA GLY A 138 14.54 14.42 -20.01
C GLY A 138 14.24 12.92 -19.91
N THR A 139 15.24 12.06 -19.73
CA THR A 139 15.04 10.63 -19.53
C THR A 139 15.36 10.26 -18.09
N GLU A 140 14.39 9.72 -17.39
CA GLU A 140 14.51 9.32 -15.98
C GLU A 140 15.71 8.38 -15.76
N GLY A 141 16.46 8.64 -14.69
CA GLY A 141 17.63 7.86 -14.31
C GLY A 141 18.85 8.00 -15.22
N SER A 142 18.79 8.78 -16.30
CA SER A 142 19.90 9.00 -17.24
C SER A 142 20.34 10.48 -17.28
N GLY A 143 21.43 10.74 -18.04
CA GLY A 143 22.03 12.07 -18.13
C GLY A 143 23.17 12.29 -17.16
N THR A 144 23.77 13.50 -17.22
CA THR A 144 24.91 13.85 -16.39
C THR A 144 24.47 14.11 -14.95
N ALA A 145 25.10 13.40 -14.00
CA ALA A 145 24.79 13.56 -12.59
C ALA A 145 25.19 14.94 -12.07
N GLY A 146 24.33 15.53 -11.26
CA GLY A 146 24.59 16.73 -10.49
C GLY A 146 24.82 16.45 -9.02
N SER A 147 25.16 17.49 -8.26
CA SER A 147 25.29 17.45 -6.81
C SER A 147 24.11 18.13 -6.15
N ILE A 148 23.45 17.45 -5.22
CA ILE A 148 22.37 18.03 -4.43
C ILE A 148 22.97 19.11 -3.52
N GLY A 149 22.34 20.29 -3.49
CA GLY A 149 22.81 21.43 -2.70
C GLY A 149 24.03 22.17 -3.24
N ALA A 150 24.58 21.79 -4.40
CA ALA A 150 25.62 22.53 -5.08
C ALA A 150 25.02 23.46 -6.15
N ALA A 151 25.47 24.70 -6.18
CA ALA A 151 25.18 25.57 -7.32
C ALA A 151 25.90 25.03 -8.55
N TRP A 152 25.18 24.85 -9.65
CA TRP A 152 25.80 24.57 -10.93
C TRP A 152 26.52 25.82 -11.40
N LEU A 153 27.87 25.79 -11.41
CA LEU A 153 28.65 26.76 -12.15
C LEU A 153 28.43 26.44 -13.63
N SER A 154 27.69 27.28 -14.33
CA SER A 154 27.67 27.24 -15.79
C SER A 154 29.10 27.51 -16.26
N LEU A 155 29.76 26.49 -16.82
CA LEU A 155 30.94 26.72 -17.64
C LEU A 155 30.43 27.32 -18.97
N GLU A 156 30.20 28.62 -18.97
CA GLU A 156 30.26 29.37 -20.19
C GLU A 156 31.73 29.78 -20.38
N GLU A 157 32.50 28.94 -21.04
CA GLU A 157 33.59 29.39 -21.87
C GLU A 157 33.33 28.85 -23.28
N TRP A 158 32.73 29.72 -24.08
CA TRP A 158 32.80 29.61 -25.53
C TRP A 158 33.75 30.70 -26.00
N PRO A 159 34.83 30.38 -26.76
CA PRO A 159 35.67 31.33 -27.42
C PRO A 159 34.96 31.95 -28.63
#